data_0399bd607d37e5cd4f9040ab3fda838d
#
_entry.id   0399bd607d37e5cd4f9040ab3fda838d
#
_cell.length_a   1.000
_cell.length_b   1.000
_cell.length_c   1.000
_cell.angle_alpha   90.00
_cell.angle_beta   90.00
_cell.angle_gamma   90.00
#
_symmetry.space_group_name_H-M   'P 1'
#
loop_
_entity.id
_entity.type
_entity.pdbx_description
1 polymer ?
#
loop_
_entity_poly.entity_id
_entity_poly.type
_entity_poly.pdbx_seq_one_letter_code
_entity_poly.pdbx_strand_id
1 'polypeptide(L)'
;KDELRGTKVNQQTSFVPPVDDDGTPIISQQPGGFITGGAYGQYIDMEGGIKNEAGLINRYRETSLIPECDSAIEDIINECITSDSADRIVTLDLRDVKLSDSIKGKIQDEFSHILSIMKFNQNSHEIFRKWYIDGRIYFHKVVDTKRPKLGIVDLRNIDPLKIKKIRNIEKDKDNKTGMDIVKKVEEFYVFNDKGFDKSGTANEGSTLKIAPEAVTYTTSGLLDYTKNVVIGYLHKSLKTANQLSMMEDALVIYRI
;
A
#
# COMPACT_ATOMS: atom_id res chain seq x y z
N LYS A 1 -20.12 25.13 -22.75
CA LYS A 1 -21.08 25.15 -21.63
C LYS A 1 -21.53 23.72 -21.44
N ASP A 2 -20.79 22.91 -20.71
CA ASP A 2 -21.27 21.64 -20.21
C ASP A 2 -20.65 21.44 -18.83
N GLU A 3 -21.52 21.55 -17.87
CA GLU A 3 -21.28 21.37 -16.45
C GLU A 3 -20.83 19.93 -16.21
N LEU A 4 -19.60 19.76 -15.82
CA LEU A 4 -19.14 18.58 -15.10
C LEU A 4 -19.95 18.53 -13.79
N ARG A 5 -21.04 17.78 -13.79
CA ARG A 5 -21.79 17.39 -12.59
C ARG A 5 -20.86 16.55 -11.71
N GLY A 6 -20.13 17.22 -10.85
CA GLY A 6 -19.53 16.58 -9.70
C GLY A 6 -20.64 15.89 -8.91
N THR A 7 -20.49 14.62 -8.69
CA THR A 7 -21.35 13.81 -7.82
C THR A 7 -21.38 14.52 -6.48
N LYS A 8 -22.52 15.10 -6.11
CA LYS A 8 -22.75 15.63 -4.77
C LYS A 8 -22.69 14.43 -3.83
N VAL A 9 -21.53 14.20 -3.25
CA VAL A 9 -21.42 13.34 -2.08
C VAL A 9 -22.32 13.98 -1.01
N ASN A 10 -23.37 13.30 -0.63
CA ASN A 10 -24.19 13.68 0.51
C ASN A 10 -23.21 13.89 1.68
N GLN A 11 -23.06 15.14 2.10
CA GLN A 11 -22.30 15.47 3.30
C GLN A 11 -23.08 14.94 4.51
N GLN A 12 -22.88 13.67 4.83
CA GLN A 12 -23.29 13.14 6.11
C GLN A 12 -22.37 13.78 7.15
N THR A 13 -22.92 14.66 7.95
CA THR A 13 -22.24 15.23 9.10
C THR A 13 -21.97 14.12 10.10
N SER A 14 -20.71 13.75 10.28
CA SER A 14 -20.27 12.75 11.24
C SER A 14 -19.15 13.32 12.10
N PHE A 15 -19.17 13.02 13.38
CA PHE A 15 -18.06 13.29 14.29
C PHE A 15 -17.00 12.19 14.26
N VAL A 16 -17.32 11.04 13.64
CA VAL A 16 -16.39 9.95 13.43
C VAL A 16 -15.78 10.07 12.03
N PRO A 17 -14.43 10.14 11.92
CA PRO A 17 -13.78 10.13 10.62
C PRO A 17 -14.03 8.81 9.89
N PRO A 18 -14.15 8.82 8.55
CA PRO A 18 -14.26 7.60 7.77
C PRO A 18 -12.98 6.79 7.94
N VAL A 19 -13.13 5.51 8.27
CA VAL A 19 -12.04 4.54 8.37
C VAL A 19 -12.18 3.59 7.20
N ASP A 20 -11.23 3.62 6.29
CA ASP A 20 -11.12 2.62 5.22
C ASP A 20 -10.15 1.51 5.68
N ASP A 21 -10.38 0.30 5.19
CA ASP A 21 -9.55 -0.86 5.52
C ASP A 21 -8.26 -0.91 4.65
N ASP A 22 -7.65 0.24 4.39
CA ASP A 22 -6.44 0.40 3.58
C ASP A 22 -5.18 0.78 4.39
N GLY A 23 -5.32 0.91 5.71
CA GLY A 23 -4.21 1.24 6.61
C GLY A 23 -3.67 2.66 6.44
N THR A 24 -4.46 3.59 5.89
CA THR A 24 -4.03 4.97 5.72
C THR A 24 -4.05 5.72 7.06
N PRO A 25 -2.93 6.28 7.54
CA PRO A 25 -2.91 7.05 8.77
C PRO A 25 -3.73 8.34 8.64
N ILE A 26 -4.51 8.61 9.67
CA ILE A 26 -5.34 9.81 9.77
C ILE A 26 -4.53 10.92 10.42
N ILE A 27 -4.46 12.07 9.75
CA ILE A 27 -3.87 13.29 10.29
C ILE A 27 -4.99 14.31 10.48
N SER A 28 -5.21 14.72 11.73
CA SER A 28 -6.09 15.86 12.00
C SER A 28 -5.25 17.13 12.07
N GLN A 29 -5.48 18.05 11.13
CA GLN A 29 -4.90 19.39 11.24
C GLN A 29 -5.65 20.20 12.31
N GLN A 30 -4.93 20.67 13.31
CA GLN A 30 -5.37 21.85 14.05
C GLN A 30 -5.24 23.09 13.14
N PRO A 31 -6.18 24.05 13.20
CA PRO A 31 -6.10 25.26 12.38
C PRO A 31 -4.77 25.99 12.65
N GLY A 32 -3.90 26.07 11.66
CA GLY A 32 -2.62 26.78 11.72
C GLY A 32 -1.34 25.94 11.73
N GLY A 33 -1.41 24.62 11.73
CA GLY A 33 -0.23 23.73 11.72
C GLY A 33 0.24 23.40 10.30
N PHE A 34 1.37 23.93 9.91
CA PHE A 34 2.13 23.47 8.74
C PHE A 34 2.53 22.00 8.96
N ILE A 35 2.45 21.17 7.92
CA ILE A 35 2.88 19.76 7.97
C ILE A 35 4.43 19.72 8.02
N THR A 36 5.01 20.09 9.15
CA THR A 36 6.43 19.93 9.42
C THR A 36 6.63 18.82 10.42
N GLY A 37 7.06 17.65 9.93
CA GLY A 37 7.70 16.63 10.77
C GLY A 37 6.80 15.86 11.74
N GLY A 38 5.50 15.72 11.47
CA GLY A 38 4.62 14.86 12.26
C GLY A 38 4.90 13.38 12.03
N ALA A 39 4.91 12.60 13.10
CA ALA A 39 5.09 11.15 13.06
C ALA A 39 3.92 10.47 12.33
N TYR A 40 4.10 10.20 11.05
CA TYR A 40 3.12 9.51 10.23
C TYR A 40 3.19 7.99 10.50
N GLY A 41 2.08 7.44 10.97
CA GLY A 41 1.95 5.98 11.09
C GLY A 41 2.84 5.35 12.16
N GLN A 42 2.94 5.96 13.33
CA GLN A 42 3.53 5.31 14.51
C GLN A 42 2.51 4.40 15.18
N TYR A 43 2.90 3.19 15.50
CA TYR A 43 2.15 2.32 16.37
C TYR A 43 3.06 1.71 17.45
N ILE A 44 2.44 1.29 18.56
CA ILE A 44 3.15 0.66 19.67
C ILE A 44 3.01 -0.86 19.50
N ASP A 45 4.14 -1.55 19.36
CA ASP A 45 4.18 -3.00 19.31
C ASP A 45 4.01 -3.61 20.73
N MET A 46 3.62 -4.88 20.80
CA MET A 46 3.50 -5.65 22.05
C MET A 46 4.79 -5.65 22.89
N GLU A 47 5.94 -5.38 22.27
CA GLU A 47 7.24 -5.25 22.94
C GLU A 47 7.54 -3.81 23.43
N GLY A 48 6.57 -2.88 23.38
CA GLY A 48 6.71 -1.52 23.91
C GLY A 48 7.53 -0.56 23.04
N GLY A 49 7.94 -0.97 21.84
CA GLY A 49 8.66 -0.11 20.89
C GLY A 49 7.72 0.67 19.96
N ILE A 50 7.99 1.96 19.77
CA ILE A 50 7.33 2.75 18.73
C ILE A 50 7.90 2.30 17.39
N LYS A 51 7.09 1.64 16.58
CA LYS A 51 7.49 1.20 15.23
C LYS A 51 6.68 1.96 14.19
N ASN A 52 7.37 2.43 13.19
CA ASN A 52 6.73 3.02 12.03
C ASN A 52 6.70 2.01 10.87
N GLU A 53 5.97 2.37 9.84
CA GLU A 53 5.77 1.59 8.65
C GLU A 53 7.10 1.22 7.94
N ALA A 54 8.03 2.16 7.81
CA ALA A 54 9.35 1.93 7.21
C ALA A 54 10.19 0.94 8.03
N GLY A 55 10.15 1.06 9.35
CA GLY A 55 10.84 0.13 10.24
C GLY A 55 10.30 -1.30 10.14
N LEU A 56 8.97 -1.46 9.99
CA LEU A 56 8.36 -2.77 9.79
C LEU A 56 8.75 -3.41 8.46
N ILE A 57 8.68 -2.64 7.37
CA ILE A 57 9.06 -3.13 6.05
C ILE A 57 10.51 -3.62 6.05
N ASN A 58 11.43 -2.84 6.65
CA ASN A 58 12.83 -3.26 6.77
C ASN A 58 12.97 -4.57 7.55
N ARG A 59 12.26 -4.73 8.67
CA ARG A 59 12.27 -5.98 9.44
C ARG A 59 11.70 -7.17 8.66
N TYR A 60 10.65 -6.96 7.86
CA TYR A 60 10.13 -8.03 7.01
C TYR A 60 11.14 -8.44 5.95
N ARG A 61 11.82 -7.48 5.33
CA ARG A 61 12.88 -7.74 4.36
C ARG A 61 14.07 -8.47 4.98
N GLU A 62 14.51 -8.07 6.18
CA GLU A 62 15.54 -8.77 6.95
C GLU A 62 15.13 -10.21 7.27
N THR A 63 13.89 -10.41 7.77
CA THR A 63 13.37 -11.74 8.09
C THR A 63 13.25 -12.63 6.85
N SER A 64 12.91 -12.06 5.71
CA SER A 64 12.80 -12.81 4.45
C SER A 64 14.14 -13.33 3.92
N LEU A 65 15.27 -12.87 4.45
CA LEU A 65 16.61 -13.36 4.12
C LEU A 65 17.04 -14.57 4.96
N ILE A 66 16.30 -14.90 6.03
CA ILE A 66 16.53 -16.10 6.83
C ILE A 66 16.19 -17.32 5.96
N PRO A 67 17.08 -18.32 5.82
CA PRO A 67 16.91 -19.43 4.84
C PRO A 67 15.58 -20.17 4.97
N GLU A 68 15.12 -20.43 6.19
CA GLU A 68 13.85 -21.12 6.46
C GLU A 68 12.65 -20.28 6.01
N CYS A 69 12.71 -18.98 6.27
CA CYS A 69 11.66 -18.03 5.84
C CYS A 69 11.67 -17.87 4.32
N ASP A 70 12.86 -17.77 3.72
CA ASP A 70 13.01 -17.63 2.27
C ASP A 70 12.47 -18.85 1.53
N SER A 71 12.83 -20.06 1.96
CA SER A 71 12.31 -21.31 1.40
C SER A 71 10.78 -21.40 1.49
N ALA A 72 10.22 -21.06 2.64
CA ALA A 72 8.77 -21.07 2.82
C ALA A 72 8.05 -20.03 1.95
N ILE A 73 8.66 -18.85 1.75
CA ILE A 73 8.13 -17.82 0.84
C ILE A 73 8.15 -18.31 -0.60
N GLU A 74 9.26 -18.94 -1.05
CA GLU A 74 9.37 -19.50 -2.39
C GLU A 74 8.33 -20.59 -2.66
N ASP A 75 8.10 -21.49 -1.70
CA ASP A 75 7.06 -22.51 -1.80
C ASP A 75 5.67 -21.89 -1.96
N ILE A 76 5.34 -20.90 -1.16
CA ILE A 76 4.05 -20.17 -1.26
C ILE A 76 3.90 -19.49 -2.62
N ILE A 77 4.96 -18.84 -3.11
CA ILE A 77 4.91 -18.15 -4.40
C ILE A 77 4.73 -19.15 -5.54
N ASN A 78 5.47 -20.26 -5.52
CA ASN A 78 5.37 -21.31 -6.53
C ASN A 78 3.99 -21.97 -6.56
N GLU A 79 3.32 -22.09 -5.42
CA GLU A 79 1.94 -22.58 -5.35
C GLU A 79 0.92 -21.57 -5.85
N CYS A 80 1.14 -20.27 -5.59
CA CYS A 80 0.23 -19.19 -5.98
C CYS A 80 0.38 -18.78 -7.45
N ILE A 81 1.61 -18.77 -7.96
CA ILE A 81 1.92 -18.34 -9.34
C ILE A 81 2.07 -19.58 -10.22
N THR A 82 0.94 -20.14 -10.58
CA THR A 82 0.88 -21.30 -11.51
C THR A 82 0.34 -20.84 -12.86
N SER A 83 0.89 -21.36 -13.94
CA SER A 83 0.37 -21.11 -15.28
C SER A 83 -0.70 -22.13 -15.66
N ASP A 84 -1.71 -21.67 -16.39
CA ASP A 84 -2.71 -22.49 -17.06
C ASP A 84 -2.08 -23.26 -18.24
N SER A 85 -2.82 -24.25 -18.78
CA SER A 85 -2.45 -24.98 -20.01
C SER A 85 -2.19 -24.09 -21.23
N ALA A 86 -2.64 -22.83 -21.19
CA ALA A 86 -2.40 -21.79 -22.20
C ALA A 86 -1.29 -20.81 -21.80
N ASP A 87 -0.46 -21.16 -20.82
CA ASP A 87 0.66 -20.36 -20.31
C ASP A 87 0.24 -18.98 -19.74
N ARG A 88 -0.99 -18.92 -19.23
CA ARG A 88 -1.54 -17.70 -18.61
C ARG A 88 -1.59 -17.85 -17.09
N ILE A 89 -1.01 -16.87 -16.39
CA ILE A 89 -0.99 -16.83 -14.92
C ILE A 89 -2.30 -16.26 -14.36
N VAL A 90 -2.88 -15.29 -15.07
CA VAL A 90 -4.12 -14.63 -14.68
C VAL A 90 -5.09 -14.62 -15.85
N THR A 91 -6.34 -14.97 -15.56
CA THR A 91 -7.43 -14.96 -16.55
C THR A 91 -8.59 -14.10 -16.05
N LEU A 92 -9.23 -13.39 -16.98
CA LEU A 92 -10.40 -12.59 -16.68
C LEU A 92 -11.67 -13.36 -17.04
N ASP A 93 -12.50 -13.68 -16.04
CA ASP A 93 -13.79 -14.33 -16.23
C ASP A 93 -14.93 -13.29 -16.22
N LEU A 94 -15.60 -13.14 -17.35
CA LEU A 94 -16.73 -12.22 -17.53
C LEU A 94 -18.07 -12.95 -17.77
N ARG A 95 -18.16 -14.26 -17.48
CA ARG A 95 -19.35 -15.06 -17.78
C ARG A 95 -20.59 -14.56 -17.04
N ASP A 96 -20.46 -14.23 -15.76
CA ASP A 96 -21.55 -13.83 -14.89
C ASP A 96 -21.90 -12.33 -15.01
N VAL A 97 -21.12 -11.56 -15.77
CA VAL A 97 -21.35 -10.13 -15.92
C VAL A 97 -22.37 -9.87 -17.04
N LYS A 98 -23.45 -9.17 -16.71
CA LYS A 98 -24.53 -8.81 -17.65
C LYS A 98 -24.14 -7.62 -18.52
N LEU A 99 -23.18 -7.80 -19.43
CA LEU A 99 -22.74 -6.82 -20.40
C LEU A 99 -22.85 -7.39 -21.82
N SER A 100 -22.91 -6.51 -22.81
CA SER A 100 -22.87 -6.92 -24.22
C SER A 100 -21.51 -7.52 -24.57
N ASP A 101 -21.47 -8.46 -25.51
CA ASP A 101 -20.24 -9.14 -25.93
C ASP A 101 -19.18 -8.16 -26.47
N SER A 102 -19.61 -7.09 -27.13
CA SER A 102 -18.71 -6.02 -27.61
C SER A 102 -18.01 -5.30 -26.45
N ILE A 103 -18.70 -5.07 -25.33
CA ILE A 103 -18.10 -4.45 -24.13
C ILE A 103 -17.18 -5.43 -23.44
N LYS A 104 -17.58 -6.71 -23.32
CA LYS A 104 -16.72 -7.77 -22.74
C LYS A 104 -15.41 -7.92 -23.52
N GLY A 105 -15.47 -7.88 -24.86
CA GLY A 105 -14.28 -7.91 -25.71
C GLY A 105 -13.32 -6.75 -25.41
N LYS A 106 -13.84 -5.52 -25.35
CA LYS A 106 -13.01 -4.35 -25.00
C LYS A 106 -12.37 -4.46 -23.62
N ILE A 107 -13.09 -4.98 -22.62
CA ILE A 107 -12.53 -5.19 -21.27
C ILE A 107 -11.41 -6.22 -21.31
N GLN A 108 -11.56 -7.30 -22.07
CA GLN A 108 -10.50 -8.30 -22.24
C GLN A 108 -9.26 -7.74 -22.95
N ASP A 109 -9.46 -6.91 -23.98
CA ASP A 109 -8.37 -6.26 -24.70
C ASP A 109 -7.58 -5.31 -23.79
N GLU A 110 -8.28 -4.45 -23.03
CA GLU A 110 -7.64 -3.54 -22.06
C GLU A 110 -6.93 -4.29 -20.91
N PHE A 111 -7.54 -5.36 -20.41
CA PHE A 111 -6.90 -6.20 -19.40
C PHE A 111 -5.61 -6.83 -19.92
N SER A 112 -5.65 -7.39 -21.13
CA SER A 112 -4.47 -7.97 -21.80
C SER A 112 -3.39 -6.90 -22.04
N HIS A 113 -3.79 -5.69 -22.40
CA HIS A 113 -2.89 -4.56 -22.56
C HIS A 113 -2.16 -4.21 -21.25
N ILE A 114 -2.90 -4.12 -20.13
CA ILE A 114 -2.31 -3.86 -18.81
C ILE A 114 -1.32 -4.95 -18.42
N LEU A 115 -1.67 -6.22 -18.61
CA LEU A 115 -0.77 -7.34 -18.32
C LEU A 115 0.51 -7.29 -19.17
N SER A 116 0.40 -6.86 -20.43
CA SER A 116 1.56 -6.69 -21.31
C SER A 116 2.47 -5.54 -20.90
N ILE A 117 1.91 -4.40 -20.46
CA ILE A 117 2.68 -3.27 -19.91
C ILE A 117 3.46 -3.69 -18.66
N MET A 118 2.81 -4.43 -17.76
CA MET A 118 3.45 -4.95 -16.54
C MET A 118 4.45 -6.07 -16.85
N LYS A 119 4.43 -6.65 -18.05
CA LYS A 119 5.13 -7.90 -18.38
C LYS A 119 4.84 -8.98 -17.34
N PHE A 120 3.56 -9.10 -16.99
CA PHE A 120 3.14 -9.85 -15.81
C PHE A 120 3.57 -11.32 -15.86
N ASN A 121 3.51 -11.95 -17.02
CA ASN A 121 3.95 -13.35 -17.19
C ASN A 121 5.44 -13.57 -16.86
N GLN A 122 6.27 -12.53 -16.99
CA GLN A 122 7.70 -12.61 -16.69
C GLN A 122 8.01 -12.19 -15.26
N ASN A 123 7.29 -11.19 -14.75
CA ASN A 123 7.60 -10.51 -13.48
C ASN A 123 6.65 -10.90 -12.34
N SER A 124 5.66 -11.77 -12.58
CA SER A 124 4.63 -12.13 -11.59
C SER A 124 5.21 -12.64 -10.28
N HIS A 125 6.22 -13.51 -10.36
CA HIS A 125 6.90 -14.06 -9.20
C HIS A 125 7.54 -12.94 -8.35
N GLU A 126 8.27 -12.02 -8.98
CA GLU A 126 8.90 -10.90 -8.28
C GLU A 126 7.88 -9.91 -7.71
N ILE A 127 6.82 -9.60 -8.46
CA ILE A 127 5.74 -8.72 -8.03
C ILE A 127 5.04 -9.31 -6.81
N PHE A 128 4.69 -10.60 -6.85
CA PHE A 128 4.04 -11.29 -5.75
C PHE A 128 4.95 -11.38 -4.53
N ARG A 129 6.24 -11.72 -4.70
CA ARG A 129 7.23 -11.76 -3.64
C ARG A 129 7.35 -10.42 -2.91
N LYS A 130 7.48 -9.33 -3.65
CA LYS A 130 7.54 -7.98 -3.07
C LYS A 130 6.28 -7.65 -2.27
N TRP A 131 5.12 -7.93 -2.85
CA TRP A 131 3.84 -7.70 -2.16
C TRP A 131 3.69 -8.55 -0.90
N TYR A 132 4.08 -9.82 -0.96
CA TYR A 132 4.00 -10.75 0.17
C TYR A 132 4.91 -10.34 1.33
N ILE A 133 6.15 -9.95 1.04
CA ILE A 133 7.13 -9.53 2.05
C ILE A 133 6.75 -8.18 2.64
N ASP A 134 6.57 -7.15 1.79
CA ASP A 134 6.34 -5.77 2.24
C ASP A 134 4.90 -5.54 2.75
N GLY A 135 3.98 -6.46 2.43
CA GLY A 135 2.55 -6.35 2.76
C GLY A 135 1.81 -5.30 1.94
N ARG A 136 2.47 -4.68 0.97
CA ARG A 136 1.92 -3.63 0.11
C ARG A 136 2.73 -3.45 -1.15
N ILE A 137 2.09 -2.95 -2.19
CA ILE A 137 2.75 -2.62 -3.45
C ILE A 137 2.14 -1.36 -4.05
N TYR A 138 2.98 -0.54 -4.67
CA TYR A 138 2.58 0.71 -5.32
C TYR A 138 3.03 0.72 -6.77
N PHE A 139 2.13 1.14 -7.66
CA PHE A 139 2.45 1.39 -9.06
C PHE A 139 2.05 2.80 -9.44
N HIS A 140 2.99 3.55 -10.02
CA HIS A 140 2.72 4.83 -10.64
C HIS A 140 2.18 4.60 -12.05
N LYS A 141 1.00 5.15 -12.32
CA LYS A 141 0.36 5.13 -13.64
C LYS A 141 0.92 6.28 -14.48
N VAL A 142 1.69 5.94 -15.50
CA VAL A 142 2.22 6.93 -16.44
C VAL A 142 1.25 7.10 -17.59
N VAL A 143 0.74 8.32 -17.77
CA VAL A 143 -0.17 8.70 -18.86
C VAL A 143 0.51 9.77 -19.72
N ASP A 144 0.41 9.64 -21.04
CA ASP A 144 0.91 10.66 -21.95
C ASP A 144 0.01 11.91 -21.92
N THR A 145 0.54 13.01 -21.39
CA THR A 145 -0.17 14.29 -21.30
C THR A 145 -0.55 14.88 -22.66
N LYS A 146 0.19 14.52 -23.73
CA LYS A 146 -0.09 14.96 -25.09
C LYS A 146 -1.22 14.14 -25.74
N ARG A 147 -1.39 12.90 -25.32
CA ARG A 147 -2.36 11.95 -25.88
C ARG A 147 -3.11 11.19 -24.77
N PRO A 148 -3.89 11.87 -23.91
CA PRO A 148 -4.54 11.24 -22.77
C PRO A 148 -5.52 10.11 -23.14
N LYS A 149 -5.99 10.08 -24.40
CA LYS A 149 -6.86 9.03 -24.91
C LYS A 149 -6.18 7.67 -25.09
N LEU A 150 -4.86 7.62 -25.07
CA LEU A 150 -4.11 6.34 -25.11
C LEU A 150 -4.19 5.56 -23.79
N GLY A 151 -4.68 6.19 -22.72
CA GLY A 151 -4.77 5.55 -21.41
C GLY A 151 -3.41 5.43 -20.73
N ILE A 152 -3.21 4.33 -20.02
CA ILE A 152 -1.96 4.05 -19.29
C ILE A 152 -0.91 3.55 -20.28
N VAL A 153 0.21 4.26 -20.35
CA VAL A 153 1.34 3.91 -21.23
C VAL A 153 2.37 3.03 -20.52
N ASP A 154 2.55 3.24 -19.22
CA ASP A 154 3.54 2.51 -18.42
C ASP A 154 3.08 2.39 -16.96
N LEU A 155 3.51 1.32 -16.28
CA LEU A 155 3.26 1.08 -14.86
C LEU A 155 4.59 0.87 -14.15
N ARG A 156 4.98 1.84 -13.33
CA ARG A 156 6.26 1.82 -12.62
C ARG A 156 6.07 1.46 -11.17
N ASN A 157 6.74 0.41 -10.73
CA ASN A 157 6.76 0.03 -9.32
C ASN A 157 7.48 1.10 -8.50
N ILE A 158 6.89 1.48 -7.36
CA ILE A 158 7.50 2.40 -6.39
C ILE A 158 7.82 1.62 -5.13
N ASP A 159 9.04 1.81 -4.59
CA ASP A 159 9.41 1.22 -3.31
C ASP A 159 8.52 1.76 -2.18
N PRO A 160 7.86 0.89 -1.39
CA PRO A 160 7.04 1.30 -0.25
C PRO A 160 7.76 2.16 0.79
N LEU A 161 9.10 2.10 0.86
CA LEU A 161 9.89 2.97 1.73
C LEU A 161 9.95 4.42 1.25
N LYS A 162 9.62 4.69 -0.03
CA LYS A 162 9.70 6.01 -0.65
C LYS A 162 8.35 6.71 -0.80
N ILE A 163 7.26 6.02 -0.55
CA ILE A 163 5.90 6.55 -0.74
C ILE A 163 5.04 6.25 0.47
N LYS A 164 4.16 7.20 0.81
CA LYS A 164 3.14 7.03 1.85
C LYS A 164 1.81 7.58 1.39
N LYS A 165 0.72 6.90 1.70
CA LYS A 165 -0.64 7.41 1.57
C LYS A 165 -0.99 8.17 2.84
N ILE A 166 -1.57 9.35 2.70
CA ILE A 166 -1.94 10.23 3.81
C ILE A 166 -3.39 10.65 3.63
N ARG A 167 -4.15 10.58 4.73
CA ARG A 167 -5.51 11.09 4.82
C ARG A 167 -5.53 12.28 5.76
N ASN A 168 -5.79 13.45 5.22
CA ASN A 168 -5.93 14.69 5.99
C ASN A 168 -7.41 14.96 6.27
N ILE A 169 -7.76 15.11 7.55
CA ILE A 169 -9.13 15.37 7.98
C ILE A 169 -9.19 16.77 8.55
N GLU A 170 -9.92 17.65 7.86
CA GLU A 170 -10.29 18.95 8.40
C GLU A 170 -11.53 18.79 9.27
N LYS A 171 -11.40 19.23 10.53
CA LYS A 171 -12.49 19.26 11.49
C LYS A 171 -12.96 20.70 11.72
N ASP A 172 -14.24 20.89 11.88
CA ASP A 172 -14.84 22.17 12.26
C ASP A 172 -15.64 21.99 13.56
N LYS A 173 -15.63 23.00 14.43
CA LYS A 173 -16.39 22.95 15.69
C LYS A 173 -17.81 23.35 15.43
N ASP A 174 -18.75 22.50 15.81
CA ASP A 174 -20.16 22.90 15.83
C ASP A 174 -20.40 23.94 16.91
N ASN A 175 -20.87 25.11 16.50
CA ASN A 175 -21.15 26.24 17.41
C ASN A 175 -22.23 25.95 18.47
N LYS A 176 -23.03 24.89 18.28
CA LYS A 176 -24.12 24.54 19.23
C LYS A 176 -23.69 23.48 20.23
N THR A 177 -22.95 22.49 19.82
CA THR A 177 -22.58 21.33 20.65
C THR A 177 -21.14 21.36 21.11
N GLY A 178 -20.29 22.21 20.50
CA GLY A 178 -18.85 22.24 20.75
C GLY A 178 -18.09 21.00 20.26
N MET A 179 -18.76 20.06 19.60
CA MET A 179 -18.15 18.86 19.07
C MET A 179 -17.43 19.12 17.74
N ASP A 180 -16.32 18.41 17.53
CA ASP A 180 -15.59 18.43 16.27
C ASP A 180 -16.35 17.61 15.21
N ILE A 181 -16.76 18.25 14.12
CA ILE A 181 -17.41 17.60 12.97
C ILE A 181 -16.41 17.54 11.82
N VAL A 182 -16.36 16.40 11.14
CA VAL A 182 -15.54 16.22 9.94
C VAL A 182 -16.11 17.05 8.79
N LYS A 183 -15.35 18.04 8.32
CA LYS A 183 -15.73 18.95 7.24
C LYS A 183 -15.26 18.46 5.88
N LYS A 184 -14.01 18.02 5.80
CA LYS A 184 -13.37 17.61 4.55
C LYS A 184 -12.38 16.49 4.83
N VAL A 185 -12.33 15.53 3.93
CA VAL A 185 -11.32 14.49 3.91
C VAL A 185 -10.55 14.62 2.61
N GLU A 186 -9.24 14.81 2.69
CA GLU A 186 -8.34 14.83 1.53
C GLU A 186 -7.37 13.67 1.61
N GLU A 187 -7.30 12.88 0.55
CA GLU A 187 -6.31 11.81 0.40
C GLU A 187 -5.27 12.20 -0.64
N PHE A 188 -4.04 11.89 -0.37
CA PHE A 188 -2.93 12.09 -1.29
C PHE A 188 -1.76 11.18 -0.94
N TYR A 189 -0.87 10.98 -1.91
CA TYR A 189 0.40 10.31 -1.69
C TYR A 189 1.52 11.32 -1.53
N VAL A 190 2.46 10.99 -0.67
CA VAL A 190 3.72 11.74 -0.50
C VAL A 190 4.86 10.83 -0.91
N PHE A 191 5.62 11.29 -1.90
CA PHE A 191 6.81 10.58 -2.39
C PHE A 191 8.06 11.36 -1.97
N ASN A 192 9.08 10.64 -1.51
CA ASN A 192 10.41 11.17 -1.24
C ASN A 192 11.46 10.27 -1.88
N ASP A 193 12.36 10.82 -2.68
CA ASP A 193 13.38 10.06 -3.43
C ASP A 193 14.39 9.34 -2.51
N LYS A 194 14.68 9.91 -1.33
CA LYS A 194 15.55 9.31 -0.30
C LYS A 194 14.81 8.48 0.75
N GLY A 195 13.48 8.39 0.60
CA GLY A 195 12.63 7.63 1.50
C GLY A 195 12.34 8.35 2.83
N PHE A 196 11.77 7.59 3.76
CA PHE A 196 11.41 8.04 5.09
C PHE A 196 12.27 7.33 6.12
N ASP A 197 12.67 8.03 7.17
CA ASP A 197 13.45 7.45 8.26
C ASP A 197 12.60 6.55 9.19
N LYS A 198 13.26 5.95 10.20
CA LYS A 198 12.57 5.09 11.18
C LYS A 198 11.57 5.84 12.06
N SER A 199 11.60 7.16 12.10
CA SER A 199 10.62 8.02 12.81
C SER A 199 9.44 8.44 11.91
N GLY A 200 9.47 8.07 10.63
CA GLY A 200 8.44 8.42 9.66
C GLY A 200 8.59 9.82 9.06
N THR A 201 9.66 10.52 9.41
CA THR A 201 10.01 11.82 8.85
C THR A 201 10.65 11.63 7.47
N ALA A 202 10.35 12.51 6.52
CA ALA A 202 11.00 12.49 5.21
C ALA A 202 12.49 12.81 5.37
N ASN A 203 13.34 11.97 4.79
CA ASN A 203 14.77 12.25 4.72
C ASN A 203 15.03 13.52 3.88
N GLU A 204 16.21 14.11 4.06
CA GLU A 204 16.62 15.25 3.23
C GLU A 204 16.56 14.87 1.75
N GLY A 205 15.63 15.46 1.03
CA GLY A 205 15.37 15.17 -0.37
C GLY A 205 14.14 15.91 -0.89
N SER A 206 13.85 15.72 -2.16
CA SER A 206 12.67 16.30 -2.79
C SER A 206 11.42 15.54 -2.38
N THR A 207 10.47 16.24 -1.76
CA THR A 207 9.17 15.68 -1.38
C THR A 207 8.11 16.13 -2.39
N LEU A 208 7.41 15.17 -2.99
CA LEU A 208 6.38 15.42 -3.99
C LEU A 208 5.01 14.93 -3.48
N LYS A 209 4.01 15.81 -3.53
CA LYS A 209 2.60 15.43 -3.31
C LYS A 209 2.01 14.92 -4.61
N ILE A 210 1.43 13.71 -4.59
CA ILE A 210 0.88 13.02 -5.76
C ILE A 210 -0.62 12.79 -5.54
N ALA A 211 -1.40 13.02 -6.59
CA ALA A 211 -2.84 12.76 -6.57
C ALA A 211 -3.14 11.25 -6.46
N PRO A 212 -4.23 10.85 -5.79
CA PRO A 212 -4.59 9.44 -5.62
C PRO A 212 -4.77 8.69 -6.95
N GLU A 213 -5.28 9.37 -7.97
CA GLU A 213 -5.54 8.77 -9.28
C GLU A 213 -4.26 8.35 -10.01
N ALA A 214 -3.12 8.97 -9.68
CA ALA A 214 -1.84 8.69 -10.35
C ALA A 214 -1.13 7.43 -9.81
N VAL A 215 -1.59 6.89 -8.69
CA VAL A 215 -0.97 5.71 -8.05
C VAL A 215 -2.01 4.61 -7.87
N THR A 216 -1.62 3.37 -8.14
CA THR A 216 -2.37 2.18 -7.73
C THR A 216 -1.70 1.60 -6.49
N TYR A 217 -2.49 1.34 -5.46
CA TYR A 217 -2.06 0.83 -4.18
C TYR A 217 -2.81 -0.45 -3.83
N THR A 218 -2.09 -1.50 -3.49
CA THR A 218 -2.66 -2.77 -3.06
C THR A 218 -1.99 -3.22 -1.78
N THR A 219 -2.81 -3.52 -0.76
CA THR A 219 -2.36 -3.99 0.56
C THR A 219 -2.46 -5.49 0.68
N SER A 220 -1.87 -6.05 1.75
CA SER A 220 -2.05 -7.44 2.17
C SER A 220 -3.47 -7.75 2.67
N GLY A 221 -4.28 -6.72 2.97
CA GLY A 221 -5.55 -6.84 3.67
C GLY A 221 -5.43 -7.07 5.18
N LEU A 222 -4.20 -7.20 5.70
CA LEU A 222 -3.95 -7.36 7.13
C LEU A 222 -3.68 -5.98 7.75
N LEU A 223 -4.43 -5.62 8.76
CA LEU A 223 -4.32 -4.35 9.46
C LEU A 223 -4.01 -4.58 10.94
N ASP A 224 -3.32 -3.62 11.53
CA ASP A 224 -3.18 -3.53 12.97
C ASP A 224 -4.55 -3.25 13.64
N TYR A 225 -4.63 -3.49 14.96
CA TYR A 225 -5.85 -3.24 15.75
C TYR A 225 -6.39 -1.81 15.58
N THR A 226 -5.51 -0.84 15.43
CA THR A 226 -5.88 0.57 15.21
C THR A 226 -6.33 0.86 13.77
N LYS A 227 -6.18 -0.10 12.84
CA LYS A 227 -6.44 0.03 11.40
C LYS A 227 -5.65 1.14 10.69
N ASN A 228 -4.60 1.65 11.31
CA ASN A 228 -3.78 2.74 10.78
C ASN A 228 -2.49 2.26 10.11
N VAL A 229 -2.15 0.98 10.25
CA VAL A 229 -0.93 0.40 9.70
C VAL A 229 -1.22 -0.92 9.02
N VAL A 230 -0.78 -1.07 7.79
CA VAL A 230 -0.82 -2.34 7.07
C VAL A 230 0.27 -3.26 7.61
N ILE A 231 -0.10 -4.51 7.87
CA ILE A 231 0.80 -5.55 8.37
C ILE A 231 1.14 -6.51 7.23
N GLY A 232 2.41 -6.88 7.10
CA GLY A 232 2.83 -7.94 6.17
C GLY A 232 2.54 -9.34 6.70
N TYR A 233 2.52 -10.34 5.82
CA TYR A 233 2.29 -11.74 6.19
C TYR A 233 3.37 -12.27 7.14
N LEU A 234 4.60 -11.79 7.01
CA LEU A 234 5.73 -12.15 7.87
C LEU A 234 5.65 -11.59 9.31
N HIS A 235 4.69 -10.71 9.59
CA HIS A 235 4.60 -10.07 10.91
C HIS A 235 4.52 -11.08 12.06
N LYS A 236 3.73 -12.13 11.90
CA LYS A 236 3.59 -13.18 12.92
C LYS A 236 4.85 -14.02 13.11
N SER A 237 5.68 -14.12 12.09
CA SER A 237 6.92 -14.91 12.10
C SER A 237 8.11 -14.16 12.67
N LEU A 238 8.06 -12.81 12.77
CA LEU A 238 9.18 -11.99 13.24
C LEU A 238 9.76 -12.45 14.58
N LYS A 239 8.89 -12.69 15.56
CA LYS A 239 9.33 -13.08 16.90
C LYS A 239 9.95 -14.47 16.88
N THR A 240 9.32 -15.43 16.23
CA THR A 240 9.77 -16.82 16.15
C THR A 240 11.09 -16.92 15.41
N ALA A 241 11.25 -16.22 14.28
CA ALA A 241 12.48 -16.19 13.49
C ALA A 241 13.65 -15.60 14.30
N ASN A 242 13.42 -14.48 15.00
CA ASN A 242 14.44 -13.90 15.87
C ASN A 242 14.83 -14.86 17.03
N GLN A 243 13.88 -15.57 17.63
CA GLN A 243 14.16 -16.54 18.68
C GLN A 243 14.97 -17.72 18.15
N LEU A 244 14.67 -18.20 16.94
CA LEU A 244 15.44 -19.25 16.27
C LEU A 244 16.89 -18.83 16.08
N SER A 245 17.13 -17.67 15.47
CA SER A 245 18.49 -17.15 15.26
C SER A 245 19.27 -16.99 16.59
N MET A 246 18.61 -16.51 17.65
CA MET A 246 19.25 -16.42 18.97
C MET A 246 19.60 -17.79 19.56
N MET A 247 18.77 -18.83 19.34
CA MET A 247 19.06 -20.19 19.79
C MET A 247 20.22 -20.81 19.00
N GLU A 248 20.29 -20.58 17.70
CA GLU A 248 21.39 -21.01 16.86
C GLU A 248 22.72 -20.40 17.30
N ASP A 249 22.76 -19.08 17.53
CA ASP A 249 23.93 -18.37 18.04
C ASP A 249 24.36 -18.93 19.41
N ALA A 250 23.39 -19.12 20.32
CA ALA A 250 23.68 -19.68 21.65
C ALA A 250 24.23 -21.10 21.56
N LEU A 251 23.74 -21.92 20.61
CA LEU A 251 24.20 -23.29 20.40
C LEU A 251 25.65 -23.34 19.88
N VAL A 252 26.00 -22.40 18.99
CA VAL A 252 27.38 -22.25 18.53
C VAL A 252 28.30 -21.87 19.67
N ILE A 253 27.93 -20.87 20.47
CA ILE A 253 28.73 -20.44 21.65
C ILE A 253 28.89 -21.59 22.66
N TYR A 254 27.85 -22.41 22.87
CA TYR A 254 27.89 -23.51 23.84
C TYR A 254 28.78 -24.67 23.38
N ARG A 255 29.04 -24.81 22.09
CA ARG A 255 29.88 -25.86 21.50
C ARG A 255 31.36 -25.49 21.40
N ILE A 256 31.72 -24.21 21.58
CA ILE A 256 33.10 -23.71 21.66
C ILE A 256 33.59 -23.81 23.09
#